data_b3a7ff581d028ec26b0665aa0f28b88f
#
_entry.id   b3a7ff581d028ec26b0665aa0f28b88f
#
_cell.length_a   1.000
_cell.length_b   1.000
_cell.length_c   1.000
_cell.angle_alpha   90.00
_cell.angle_beta   90.00
_cell.angle_gamma   90.00
#
_symmetry.space_group_name_H-M   'P 1'
#
loop_
_entity.id
_entity.type
_entity.pdbx_description
1 polymer ?
#
loop_
_entity_poly.entity_id
_entity_poly.type
_entity_poly.pdbx_seq_one_letter_code
_entity_poly.pdbx_strand_id
1 'polypeptide(L)'
;KGAYSNLKINEVLSTNNINTVDKNLFTELVYGTLKRKYTLDYLLKPFIKTKIKSWVRQLLWMSLYQYLYLDKIPNHAIIHEAVDIAKKRGGYHTGNIVNGVLRTVMRTELPSFEDIDDTKKRIAIQYSLPKWIVDHWVTHFGIEKTEKIAQSFLEPVATTVRANISRGSIDSIISKLEQEGYQVKKDDMLPFCLHISGLPVVNSNAFKEGYISI
;
A
#
# COMPACT_ATOMS: atom_id res chain seq x y z
N LYS A 1 16.15 15.29 -2.63
CA LYS A 1 14.96 16.15 -2.57
C LYS A 1 13.74 15.24 -2.52
N GLY A 2 12.83 15.44 -1.57
CA GLY A 2 11.60 14.68 -1.44
C GLY A 2 10.68 14.96 -2.63
N ALA A 3 10.07 13.91 -3.21
CA ALA A 3 9.03 14.04 -4.22
C ALA A 3 7.71 13.54 -3.63
N TYR A 4 6.61 14.15 -4.01
CA TYR A 4 5.28 13.63 -3.68
C TYR A 4 5.03 12.36 -4.50
N SER A 5 4.70 11.26 -3.82
CA SER A 5 4.54 9.94 -4.45
C SER A 5 3.45 9.93 -5.52
N ASN A 6 2.31 10.58 -5.27
CA ASN A 6 1.22 10.69 -6.23
C ASN A 6 1.63 11.42 -7.52
N LEU A 7 2.34 12.56 -7.40
CA LEU A 7 2.81 13.30 -8.57
C LEU A 7 3.82 12.48 -9.38
N LYS A 8 4.75 11.80 -8.67
CA LYS A 8 5.78 11.00 -9.35
C LYS A 8 5.21 9.74 -10.00
N ILE A 9 4.22 9.09 -9.38
CA ILE A 9 3.52 7.97 -9.98
C ILE A 9 2.80 8.43 -11.26
N ASN A 10 2.04 9.51 -11.20
CA ASN A 10 1.31 10.04 -12.35
C ASN A 10 2.26 10.42 -13.50
N GLU A 11 3.38 11.06 -13.20
CA GLU A 11 4.43 11.37 -14.19
C GLU A 11 4.92 10.08 -14.86
N VAL A 12 5.31 9.06 -14.10
CA VAL A 12 5.81 7.79 -14.66
C VAL A 12 4.74 7.09 -15.50
N LEU A 13 3.49 7.05 -15.03
CA LEU A 13 2.39 6.40 -15.75
C LEU A 13 1.96 7.14 -17.03
N SER A 14 2.15 8.47 -17.09
CA SER A 14 1.83 9.27 -18.28
C SER A 14 2.95 9.28 -19.33
N THR A 15 4.22 9.17 -18.88
CA THR A 15 5.38 9.21 -19.77
C THR A 15 5.77 7.86 -20.35
N ASN A 16 5.28 6.75 -19.75
CA ASN A 16 5.60 5.39 -20.19
C ASN A 16 4.33 4.69 -20.71
N ASN A 17 4.45 4.02 -21.83
CA ASN A 17 3.34 3.24 -22.39
C ASN A 17 3.22 1.89 -21.65
N ILE A 18 2.58 1.95 -20.47
CA ILE A 18 2.35 0.80 -19.59
C ILE A 18 0.90 0.33 -19.80
N ASN A 19 0.68 -0.98 -19.93
CA ASN A 19 -0.68 -1.52 -20.05
C ASN A 19 -1.48 -1.34 -18.73
N THR A 20 -2.80 -1.43 -18.79
CA THR A 20 -3.68 -1.14 -17.64
C THR A 20 -3.44 -2.06 -16.45
N VAL A 21 -3.15 -3.35 -16.70
CA VAL A 21 -2.88 -4.34 -15.64
C VAL A 21 -1.60 -3.99 -14.90
N ASP A 22 -0.54 -3.66 -15.64
CA ASP A 22 0.75 -3.30 -15.08
C ASP A 22 0.71 -1.93 -14.37
N LYS A 23 -0.14 -1.00 -14.81
CA LYS A 23 -0.39 0.27 -14.09
C LYS A 23 -0.94 0.02 -12.69
N ASN A 24 -1.88 -0.91 -12.56
CA ASN A 24 -2.46 -1.26 -11.27
C ASN A 24 -1.41 -1.90 -10.36
N LEU A 25 -0.64 -2.87 -10.88
CA LEU A 25 0.45 -3.51 -10.13
C LEU A 25 1.54 -2.51 -9.73
N PHE A 26 1.94 -1.62 -10.64
CA PHE A 26 2.93 -0.57 -10.35
C PHE A 26 2.46 0.33 -9.21
N THR A 27 1.20 0.77 -9.27
CA THR A 27 0.60 1.65 -8.25
C THR A 27 0.54 0.94 -6.90
N GLU A 28 0.10 -0.32 -6.88
CA GLU A 28 0.06 -1.17 -5.69
C GLU A 28 1.44 -1.38 -5.09
N LEU A 29 2.46 -1.70 -5.89
CA LEU A 29 3.83 -1.87 -5.43
C LEU A 29 4.39 -0.61 -4.76
N VAL A 30 4.16 0.56 -5.35
CA VAL A 30 4.68 1.81 -4.80
C VAL A 30 3.96 2.19 -3.51
N TYR A 31 2.62 2.28 -3.54
CA TYR A 31 1.87 2.70 -2.36
C TYR A 31 1.89 1.66 -1.24
N GLY A 32 1.77 0.39 -1.57
CA GLY A 32 1.82 -0.68 -0.60
C GLY A 32 3.17 -0.76 0.11
N THR A 33 4.29 -0.64 -0.64
CA THR A 33 5.63 -0.60 -0.06
C THR A 33 5.82 0.62 0.85
N LEU A 34 5.36 1.81 0.43
CA LEU A 34 5.44 3.03 1.24
C LEU A 34 4.58 2.94 2.50
N LYS A 35 3.36 2.43 2.38
CA LYS A 35 2.42 2.23 3.49
C LYS A 35 2.99 1.27 4.55
N ARG A 36 3.75 0.26 4.14
CA ARG A 36 4.33 -0.78 5.03
C ARG A 36 5.81 -0.57 5.34
N LYS A 37 6.37 0.59 5.03
CA LYS A 37 7.81 0.85 5.10
C LYS A 37 8.47 0.49 6.43
N TYR A 38 7.88 0.86 7.56
CA TYR A 38 8.49 0.61 8.87
C TYR A 38 8.41 -0.87 9.27
N THR A 39 7.32 -1.53 8.92
CA THR A 39 7.15 -2.99 9.07
C THR A 39 8.18 -3.75 8.24
N LEU A 40 8.29 -3.42 6.95
CA LEU A 40 9.23 -4.06 6.02
C LEU A 40 10.68 -3.85 6.44
N ASP A 41 11.03 -2.65 6.93
CA ASP A 41 12.40 -2.37 7.40
C ASP A 41 12.73 -3.18 8.65
N TYR A 42 11.82 -3.32 9.59
CA TYR A 42 11.98 -4.15 10.77
C TYR A 42 12.17 -5.63 10.42
N LEU A 43 11.31 -6.17 9.58
CA LEU A 43 11.36 -7.57 9.16
C LEU A 43 12.65 -7.91 8.39
N LEU A 44 13.19 -6.98 7.61
CA LEU A 44 14.42 -7.18 6.86
C LEU A 44 15.69 -6.99 7.69
N LYS A 45 15.62 -6.25 8.81
CA LYS A 45 16.80 -5.84 9.57
C LYS A 45 17.75 -6.98 9.96
N PRO A 46 17.29 -8.15 10.44
CA PRO A 46 18.18 -9.25 10.83
C PRO A 46 18.94 -9.88 9.67
N PHE A 47 18.42 -9.75 8.45
CA PHE A 47 18.96 -10.37 7.24
C PHE A 47 19.96 -9.47 6.51
N ILE A 48 20.02 -8.18 6.84
CA ILE A 48 20.95 -7.21 6.24
C ILE A 48 22.19 -7.07 7.13
N LYS A 49 23.20 -7.90 6.86
CA LYS A 49 24.43 -7.96 7.65
C LYS A 49 25.49 -6.94 7.23
N THR A 50 25.33 -6.30 6.08
CA THR A 50 26.30 -5.34 5.51
C THR A 50 25.65 -4.00 5.24
N LYS A 51 26.46 -2.93 5.16
CA LYS A 51 25.97 -1.62 4.76
C LYS A 51 25.55 -1.67 3.27
N ILE A 52 24.28 -1.42 3.01
CA ILE A 52 23.71 -1.36 1.66
C ILE A 52 23.30 0.06 1.29
N LYS A 53 23.30 0.36 -0.02
CA LYS A 53 22.82 1.65 -0.54
C LYS A 53 21.31 1.79 -0.32
N SER A 54 20.82 3.03 -0.17
CA SER A 54 19.40 3.32 0.08
C SER A 54 18.46 2.69 -0.95
N TRP A 55 18.79 2.77 -2.24
CA TRP A 55 17.97 2.19 -3.29
C TRP A 55 17.91 0.64 -3.24
N VAL A 56 18.97 -0.03 -2.77
CA VAL A 56 18.97 -1.49 -2.56
C VAL A 56 18.01 -1.85 -1.43
N ARG A 57 18.00 -1.07 -0.35
CA ARG A 57 17.05 -1.24 0.75
C ARG A 57 15.60 -1.07 0.25
N GLN A 58 15.34 -0.07 -0.58
CA GLN A 58 14.01 0.13 -1.18
C GLN A 58 13.61 -1.02 -2.10
N LEU A 59 14.54 -1.55 -2.88
CA LEU A 59 14.30 -2.74 -3.70
C LEU A 59 13.95 -3.96 -2.85
N LEU A 60 14.66 -4.18 -1.73
CA LEU A 60 14.35 -5.25 -0.79
C LEU A 60 12.99 -5.06 -0.11
N TRP A 61 12.61 -3.82 0.28
CA TRP A 61 11.26 -3.55 0.79
C TRP A 61 10.18 -3.91 -0.23
N MET A 62 10.36 -3.49 -1.47
CA MET A 62 9.41 -3.81 -2.54
C MET A 62 9.30 -5.31 -2.82
N SER A 63 10.43 -6.03 -2.77
CA SER A 63 10.44 -7.48 -2.93
C SER A 63 9.77 -8.20 -1.75
N LEU A 64 10.04 -7.76 -0.51
CA LEU A 64 9.38 -8.31 0.67
C LEU A 64 7.89 -7.98 0.70
N TYR A 65 7.49 -6.79 0.24
CA TYR A 65 6.09 -6.44 0.08
C TYR A 65 5.35 -7.40 -0.85
N GLN A 66 5.93 -7.70 -2.01
CA GLN A 66 5.36 -8.67 -2.95
C GLN A 66 5.22 -10.05 -2.30
N TYR A 67 6.25 -10.50 -1.59
CA TYR A 67 6.26 -11.79 -0.92
C TYR A 67 5.17 -11.93 0.15
N LEU A 68 4.93 -10.87 0.94
CA LEU A 68 4.01 -10.92 2.08
C LEU A 68 2.56 -10.56 1.76
N TYR A 69 2.31 -9.79 0.71
CA TYR A 69 1.00 -9.18 0.47
C TYR A 69 0.44 -9.41 -0.94
N LEU A 70 1.19 -10.04 -1.85
CA LEU A 70 0.74 -10.28 -3.23
C LEU A 70 0.80 -11.78 -3.57
N ASP A 71 -0.27 -12.49 -3.29
CA ASP A 71 -0.35 -13.96 -3.44
C ASP A 71 -0.15 -14.48 -4.87
N LYS A 72 -0.37 -13.62 -5.87
CA LYS A 72 -0.33 -14.02 -7.29
C LYS A 72 1.08 -14.01 -7.90
N ILE A 73 2.10 -13.52 -7.16
CA ILE A 73 3.46 -13.40 -7.68
C ILE A 73 4.33 -14.54 -7.13
N PRO A 74 4.86 -15.42 -7.98
CA PRO A 74 5.69 -16.53 -7.52
C PRO A 74 7.00 -16.03 -6.89
N ASN A 75 7.44 -16.67 -5.80
CA ASN A 75 8.66 -16.31 -5.08
C ASN A 75 9.91 -16.25 -5.96
N HIS A 76 10.05 -17.20 -6.91
CA HIS A 76 11.18 -17.21 -7.83
C HIS A 76 11.20 -16.00 -8.77
N ALA A 77 10.03 -15.52 -9.19
CA ALA A 77 9.91 -14.32 -10.03
C ALA A 77 10.33 -13.06 -9.26
N ILE A 78 9.88 -12.92 -8.00
CA ILE A 78 10.29 -11.80 -7.12
C ILE A 78 11.82 -11.74 -6.98
N ILE A 79 12.44 -12.88 -6.71
CA ILE A 79 13.90 -12.95 -6.56
C ILE A 79 14.59 -12.62 -7.87
N HIS A 80 14.17 -13.21 -8.98
CA HIS A 80 14.78 -13.03 -10.30
C HIS A 80 14.79 -11.56 -10.71
N GLU A 81 13.64 -10.90 -10.68
CA GLU A 81 13.51 -9.50 -11.05
C GLU A 81 14.32 -8.57 -10.13
N ALA A 82 14.28 -8.80 -8.82
CA ALA A 82 15.05 -8.01 -7.86
C ALA A 82 16.56 -8.13 -8.10
N VAL A 83 17.05 -9.35 -8.37
CA VAL A 83 18.48 -9.62 -8.66
C VAL A 83 18.90 -8.98 -9.97
N ASP A 84 18.06 -9.03 -10.99
CA ASP A 84 18.33 -8.41 -12.29
C ASP A 84 18.44 -6.88 -12.18
N ILE A 85 17.48 -6.23 -11.49
CA ILE A 85 17.52 -4.80 -11.20
C ILE A 85 18.81 -4.47 -10.43
N ALA A 86 19.16 -5.27 -9.41
CA ALA A 86 20.33 -5.05 -8.60
C ALA A 86 21.64 -5.17 -9.40
N LYS A 87 21.73 -6.16 -10.29
CA LYS A 87 22.89 -6.34 -11.20
C LYS A 87 23.01 -5.18 -12.18
N LYS A 88 21.93 -4.80 -12.85
CA LYS A 88 21.92 -3.71 -13.84
C LYS A 88 22.33 -2.38 -13.23
N ARG A 89 21.87 -2.07 -12.01
CA ARG A 89 22.09 -0.77 -11.36
C ARG A 89 23.33 -0.72 -10.47
N GLY A 90 23.72 -1.84 -9.86
CA GLY A 90 24.76 -1.90 -8.83
C GLY A 90 25.86 -2.91 -9.07
N GLY A 91 25.82 -3.62 -10.19
CA GLY A 91 26.78 -4.65 -10.55
C GLY A 91 26.53 -6.02 -9.89
N TYR A 92 27.35 -6.99 -10.27
CA TYR A 92 27.20 -8.39 -9.88
C TYR A 92 27.20 -8.62 -8.36
N HIS A 93 28.09 -7.92 -7.65
CA HIS A 93 28.20 -7.99 -6.19
C HIS A 93 26.88 -7.58 -5.50
N THR A 94 26.25 -6.49 -5.97
CA THR A 94 24.95 -6.04 -5.43
C THR A 94 23.84 -7.05 -5.69
N GLY A 95 23.84 -7.67 -6.88
CA GLY A 95 22.91 -8.75 -7.20
C GLY A 95 23.04 -9.94 -6.26
N ASN A 96 24.27 -10.33 -5.92
CA ASN A 96 24.54 -11.43 -4.99
C ASN A 96 24.03 -11.12 -3.57
N ILE A 97 24.21 -9.88 -3.10
CA ILE A 97 23.67 -9.43 -1.79
C ILE A 97 22.14 -9.54 -1.80
N VAL A 98 21.46 -8.99 -2.81
CA VAL A 98 20.00 -9.04 -2.93
C VAL A 98 19.50 -10.49 -2.98
N ASN A 99 20.13 -11.34 -3.79
CA ASN A 99 19.78 -12.77 -3.88
C ASN A 99 19.95 -13.48 -2.53
N GLY A 100 21.06 -13.28 -1.84
CA GLY A 100 21.31 -13.86 -0.53
C GLY A 100 20.29 -13.45 0.52
N VAL A 101 19.99 -12.15 0.61
CA VAL A 101 18.99 -11.62 1.55
C VAL A 101 17.60 -12.20 1.26
N LEU A 102 17.11 -12.12 0.02
CA LEU A 102 15.76 -12.57 -0.32
C LEU A 102 15.59 -14.09 -0.16
N ARG A 103 16.59 -14.88 -0.56
CA ARG A 103 16.53 -16.33 -0.35
C ARG A 103 16.53 -16.72 1.12
N THR A 104 17.27 -16.00 1.96
CA THR A 104 17.27 -16.23 3.42
C THR A 104 15.93 -15.83 4.02
N VAL A 105 15.41 -14.67 3.71
CA VAL A 105 14.09 -14.20 4.16
C VAL A 105 12.98 -15.20 3.84
N MET A 106 12.94 -15.73 2.62
CA MET A 106 11.89 -16.66 2.19
C MET A 106 12.03 -18.09 2.75
N ARG A 107 13.13 -18.41 3.45
CA ARG A 107 13.39 -19.74 4.04
C ARG A 107 13.40 -19.73 5.56
N THR A 108 13.44 -18.55 6.17
CA THR A 108 13.57 -18.37 7.61
C THR A 108 12.32 -17.71 8.16
N GLU A 109 11.96 -18.07 9.35
CA GLU A 109 10.89 -17.38 10.07
C GLU A 109 11.23 -15.89 10.27
N LEU A 110 10.28 -15.03 9.99
CA LEU A 110 10.43 -13.58 10.15
C LEU A 110 10.34 -13.19 11.64
N PRO A 111 11.00 -12.08 12.03
CA PRO A 111 10.88 -11.57 13.41
C PRO A 111 9.44 -11.34 13.81
N SER A 112 9.09 -11.76 15.02
CA SER A 112 7.77 -11.48 15.60
C SER A 112 7.68 -10.04 16.11
N PHE A 113 6.50 -9.44 16.00
CA PHE A 113 6.25 -8.13 16.62
C PHE A 113 6.13 -8.25 18.14
N GLU A 114 5.81 -9.43 18.65
CA GLU A 114 5.75 -9.71 20.08
C GLU A 114 7.13 -9.65 20.76
N ASP A 115 8.21 -9.78 19.99
CA ASP A 115 9.60 -9.64 20.50
C ASP A 115 9.97 -8.17 20.79
N ILE A 116 9.05 -7.23 20.58
CA ILE A 116 9.27 -5.80 20.81
C ILE A 116 8.69 -5.40 22.17
N ASP A 117 9.54 -5.26 23.18
CA ASP A 117 9.15 -4.93 24.57
C ASP A 117 8.38 -3.59 24.70
N ASP A 118 8.80 -2.55 23.95
CA ASP A 118 8.15 -1.23 23.97
C ASP A 118 6.85 -1.30 23.15
N THR A 119 5.71 -1.29 23.81
CA THR A 119 4.38 -1.35 23.19
C THR A 119 4.15 -0.24 22.16
N LYS A 120 4.60 0.99 22.40
CA LYS A 120 4.47 2.09 21.43
C LYS A 120 5.30 1.84 20.17
N LYS A 121 6.51 1.30 20.38
CA LYS A 121 7.39 0.90 19.27
C LYS A 121 6.80 -0.28 18.51
N ARG A 122 6.21 -1.26 19.21
CA ARG A 122 5.50 -2.40 18.59
C ARG A 122 4.37 -1.90 17.68
N ILE A 123 3.49 -1.05 18.20
CA ILE A 123 2.40 -0.43 17.42
C ILE A 123 2.94 0.32 16.20
N ALA A 124 3.98 1.15 16.37
CA ALA A 124 4.58 1.92 15.30
C ALA A 124 5.12 1.02 14.17
N ILE A 125 5.78 -0.07 14.52
CA ILE A 125 6.37 -1.02 13.56
C ILE A 125 5.29 -1.91 12.93
N GLN A 126 4.44 -2.51 13.72
CA GLN A 126 3.40 -3.45 13.28
C GLN A 126 2.42 -2.80 12.31
N TYR A 127 2.00 -1.57 12.60
CA TYR A 127 1.05 -0.81 11.77
C TYR A 127 1.74 0.22 10.85
N SER A 128 3.07 0.18 10.79
CA SER A 128 3.91 0.99 9.90
C SER A 128 3.68 2.50 10.03
N LEU A 129 3.59 3.00 11.25
CA LEU A 129 3.42 4.40 11.58
C LEU A 129 4.72 5.04 12.10
N PRO A 130 4.96 6.34 11.86
CA PRO A 130 6.02 7.06 12.54
C PRO A 130 5.83 7.03 14.07
N LYS A 131 6.91 6.75 14.82
CA LYS A 131 6.84 6.65 16.29
C LYS A 131 6.24 7.90 16.96
N TRP A 132 6.55 9.09 16.46
CA TRP A 132 6.04 10.33 17.03
C TRP A 132 4.51 10.45 16.94
N ILE A 133 3.88 9.89 15.88
CA ILE A 133 2.41 9.84 15.75
C ILE A 133 1.83 8.92 16.84
N VAL A 134 2.42 7.74 17.00
CA VAL A 134 1.97 6.78 18.01
C VAL A 134 2.14 7.37 19.41
N ASP A 135 3.28 7.99 19.72
CA ASP A 135 3.52 8.66 21.00
C ASP A 135 2.45 9.73 21.27
N HIS A 136 2.14 10.55 20.27
CA HIS A 136 1.12 11.59 20.37
C HIS A 136 -0.28 10.99 20.62
N TRP A 137 -0.67 10.00 19.84
CA TRP A 137 -1.98 9.36 20.01
C TRP A 137 -2.13 8.62 21.33
N VAL A 138 -1.08 7.95 21.81
CA VAL A 138 -1.13 7.28 23.12
C VAL A 138 -1.33 8.30 24.24
N THR A 139 -0.73 9.47 24.16
CA THR A 139 -0.92 10.53 25.14
C THR A 139 -2.39 11.02 25.20
N HIS A 140 -3.10 11.06 24.06
CA HIS A 140 -4.47 11.59 23.99
C HIS A 140 -5.55 10.53 24.12
N PHE A 141 -5.29 9.31 23.62
CA PHE A 141 -6.31 8.27 23.48
C PHE A 141 -6.03 7.00 24.30
N GLY A 142 -4.82 6.89 24.87
CA GLY A 142 -4.35 5.65 25.51
C GLY A 142 -3.91 4.58 24.48
N ILE A 143 -3.28 3.52 24.98
CA ILE A 143 -2.66 2.47 24.15
C ILE A 143 -3.70 1.72 23.31
N GLU A 144 -4.75 1.22 23.96
CA GLU A 144 -5.76 0.35 23.31
C GLU A 144 -6.46 1.06 22.14
N LYS A 145 -6.90 2.31 22.35
CA LYS A 145 -7.57 3.09 21.30
C LYS A 145 -6.61 3.47 20.20
N THR A 146 -5.36 3.78 20.54
CA THR A 146 -4.31 4.06 19.55
C THR A 146 -4.04 2.86 18.65
N GLU A 147 -4.01 1.66 19.22
CA GLU A 147 -3.79 0.43 18.44
C GLU A 147 -4.95 0.17 17.48
N LYS A 148 -6.21 0.33 17.92
CA LYS A 148 -7.40 0.24 17.04
C LYS A 148 -7.37 1.25 15.90
N ILE A 149 -6.98 2.50 16.19
CA ILE A 149 -6.79 3.54 15.17
C ILE A 149 -5.68 3.14 14.19
N ALA A 150 -4.53 2.68 14.70
CA ALA A 150 -3.41 2.26 13.86
C ALA A 150 -3.79 1.10 12.93
N GLN A 151 -4.55 0.13 13.43
CA GLN A 151 -5.07 -1.00 12.66
C GLN A 151 -5.97 -0.52 11.51
N SER A 152 -6.90 0.39 11.78
CA SER A 152 -7.84 0.89 10.76
C SER A 152 -7.16 1.55 9.56
N PHE A 153 -5.97 2.13 9.73
CA PHE A 153 -5.20 2.69 8.62
C PHE A 153 -4.70 1.64 7.62
N LEU A 154 -4.64 0.37 8.01
CA LEU A 154 -4.22 -0.72 7.14
C LEU A 154 -5.37 -1.39 6.41
N GLU A 155 -6.59 -1.16 6.85
CA GLU A 155 -7.78 -1.72 6.23
C GLU A 155 -8.09 -1.03 4.90
N PRO A 156 -8.67 -1.75 3.93
CA PRO A 156 -9.19 -1.14 2.72
C PRO A 156 -10.35 -0.20 3.07
N VAL A 157 -10.28 1.04 2.62
CA VAL A 157 -11.35 2.03 2.84
C VAL A 157 -12.13 2.19 1.54
N ALA A 158 -13.45 2.06 1.62
CA ALA A 158 -14.33 2.40 0.52
C ALA A 158 -14.22 3.89 0.18
N THR A 159 -14.28 4.24 -1.10
CA THR A 159 -14.32 5.64 -1.52
C THR A 159 -15.69 6.22 -1.17
N THR A 160 -15.70 7.24 -0.34
CA THR A 160 -16.92 7.97 0.01
C THR A 160 -17.21 9.01 -1.04
N VAL A 161 -18.41 9.01 -1.59
CA VAL A 161 -18.85 9.96 -2.60
C VAL A 161 -20.20 10.57 -2.23
N ARG A 162 -20.46 11.77 -2.74
CA ARG A 162 -21.76 12.43 -2.65
C ARG A 162 -22.56 12.19 -3.94
N ALA A 163 -23.78 11.65 -3.81
CA ALA A 163 -24.72 11.53 -4.91
C ALA A 163 -25.30 12.88 -5.30
N ASN A 164 -25.33 13.19 -6.60
CA ASN A 164 -25.90 14.41 -7.13
C ASN A 164 -27.39 14.20 -7.48
N ILE A 165 -28.25 14.48 -6.53
CA ILE A 165 -29.71 14.29 -6.67
C ILE A 165 -30.38 15.18 -7.72
N SER A 166 -29.72 16.24 -8.19
CA SER A 166 -30.23 17.04 -9.31
C SER A 166 -30.11 16.32 -10.66
N ARG A 167 -29.33 15.24 -10.72
CA ARG A 167 -29.16 14.43 -11.95
C ARG A 167 -29.92 13.11 -11.94
N GLY A 168 -30.47 12.70 -10.81
CA GLY A 168 -31.24 11.47 -10.69
C GLY A 168 -31.52 11.09 -9.23
N SER A 169 -32.42 10.13 -9.03
CA SER A 169 -32.64 9.55 -7.71
C SER A 169 -31.41 8.78 -7.24
N ILE A 170 -31.24 8.66 -5.92
CA ILE A 170 -30.12 7.89 -5.34
C ILE A 170 -30.12 6.46 -5.85
N ASP A 171 -31.31 5.83 -5.94
CA ASP A 171 -31.41 4.45 -6.40
C ASP A 171 -31.02 4.30 -7.89
N SER A 172 -31.36 5.29 -8.74
CA SER A 172 -30.89 5.28 -10.13
C SER A 172 -29.38 5.46 -10.26
N ILE A 173 -28.78 6.27 -9.41
CA ILE A 173 -27.32 6.48 -9.36
C ILE A 173 -26.60 5.20 -8.88
N ILE A 174 -27.14 4.53 -7.86
CA ILE A 174 -26.63 3.26 -7.37
C ILE A 174 -26.71 2.20 -8.47
N SER A 175 -27.86 2.02 -9.10
CA SER A 175 -28.05 1.05 -10.20
C SER A 175 -27.07 1.28 -11.35
N LYS A 176 -26.80 2.55 -11.70
CA LYS A 176 -25.81 2.91 -12.72
C LYS A 176 -24.39 2.48 -12.32
N LEU A 177 -23.98 2.71 -11.08
CA LEU A 177 -22.68 2.30 -10.55
C LEU A 177 -22.55 0.77 -10.49
N GLU A 178 -23.58 0.06 -10.05
CA GLU A 178 -23.60 -1.40 -9.98
C GLU A 178 -23.52 -2.05 -11.38
N GLN A 179 -24.17 -1.46 -12.38
CA GLN A 179 -24.03 -1.89 -13.78
C GLN A 179 -22.62 -1.70 -14.33
N GLU A 180 -21.87 -0.73 -13.81
CA GLU A 180 -20.44 -0.52 -14.12
C GLU A 180 -19.51 -1.44 -13.31
N GLY A 181 -20.05 -2.32 -12.43
CA GLY A 181 -19.31 -3.29 -11.64
C GLY A 181 -18.79 -2.79 -10.29
N TYR A 182 -19.29 -1.64 -9.82
CA TYR A 182 -18.97 -1.13 -8.48
C TYR A 182 -19.87 -1.75 -7.41
N GLN A 183 -19.30 -1.97 -6.23
CA GLN A 183 -20.06 -2.31 -5.03
C GLN A 183 -20.41 -1.01 -4.30
N VAL A 184 -21.71 -0.76 -4.10
CA VAL A 184 -22.21 0.49 -3.52
C VAL A 184 -22.98 0.20 -2.23
N LYS A 185 -22.63 0.92 -1.16
CA LYS A 185 -23.38 0.91 0.10
C LYS A 185 -23.83 2.32 0.42
N LYS A 186 -25.11 2.47 0.79
CA LYS A 186 -25.63 3.75 1.34
C LYS A 186 -25.03 3.99 2.73
N ASP A 187 -24.76 5.24 3.04
CA ASP A 187 -24.44 5.64 4.41
C ASP A 187 -25.69 5.63 5.28
N ASP A 188 -25.55 5.19 6.54
CA ASP A 188 -26.70 5.05 7.44
C ASP A 188 -27.18 6.40 8.02
N MET A 189 -26.31 7.42 8.06
CA MET A 189 -26.59 8.73 8.64
C MET A 189 -26.75 9.84 7.60
N LEU A 190 -26.02 9.74 6.49
CA LEU A 190 -25.99 10.78 5.46
C LEU A 190 -26.70 10.33 4.19
N PRO A 191 -27.93 10.82 3.92
CA PRO A 191 -28.79 10.27 2.86
C PRO A 191 -28.22 10.39 1.45
N PHE A 192 -27.28 11.32 1.21
CA PHE A 192 -26.65 11.50 -0.11
C PHE A 192 -25.24 10.93 -0.18
N CYS A 193 -24.79 10.22 0.84
CA CYS A 193 -23.47 9.65 0.93
C CYS A 193 -23.49 8.18 0.49
N LEU A 194 -22.59 7.82 -0.41
CA LEU A 194 -22.42 6.46 -0.87
C LEU A 194 -20.97 6.02 -0.63
N HIS A 195 -20.80 4.78 -0.15
CA HIS A 195 -19.51 4.12 0.00
C HIS A 195 -19.31 3.16 -1.17
N ILE A 196 -18.28 3.41 -1.97
CA ILE A 196 -18.00 2.65 -3.19
C ILE A 196 -16.73 1.85 -3.03
N SER A 197 -16.80 0.56 -3.31
CA SER A 197 -15.67 -0.38 -3.28
C SER A 197 -15.47 -1.03 -4.64
N GLY A 198 -14.26 -1.55 -4.88
CA GLY A 198 -13.89 -2.28 -6.09
C GLY A 198 -12.97 -1.45 -6.99
N LEU A 199 -13.48 -0.89 -8.07
CA LEU A 199 -12.69 -0.16 -9.06
C LEU A 199 -12.48 1.31 -8.66
N PRO A 200 -11.45 2.01 -9.21
CA PRO A 200 -11.26 3.44 -8.98
C PRO A 200 -12.46 4.27 -9.46
N VAL A 201 -13.14 4.92 -8.54
CA VAL A 201 -14.40 5.67 -8.77
C VAL A 201 -14.27 6.76 -9.83
N VAL A 202 -13.10 7.40 -9.91
CA VAL A 202 -12.80 8.45 -10.91
C VAL A 202 -12.87 7.96 -12.37
N ASN A 203 -12.83 6.66 -12.58
CA ASN A 203 -12.94 6.05 -13.91
C ASN A 203 -14.41 5.77 -14.29
N SER A 204 -15.35 5.80 -13.35
CA SER A 204 -16.77 5.55 -13.62
C SER A 204 -17.39 6.60 -14.54
N ASN A 205 -18.35 6.19 -15.36
CA ASN A 205 -19.16 7.13 -16.14
C ASN A 205 -20.00 8.00 -15.20
N ALA A 206 -20.48 7.44 -14.09
CA ALA A 206 -21.23 8.19 -13.09
C ALA A 206 -20.43 9.37 -12.53
N PHE A 207 -19.10 9.24 -12.32
CA PHE A 207 -18.23 10.34 -11.91
C PHE A 207 -18.02 11.34 -13.05
N LYS A 208 -17.66 10.87 -14.25
CA LYS A 208 -17.38 11.73 -15.42
C LYS A 208 -18.60 12.56 -15.85
N GLU A 209 -19.79 11.99 -15.72
CA GLU A 209 -21.05 12.64 -16.06
C GLU A 209 -21.63 13.48 -14.91
N GLY A 210 -20.95 13.51 -13.74
CA GLY A 210 -21.33 14.33 -12.59
C GLY A 210 -22.55 13.84 -11.81
N TYR A 211 -22.87 12.56 -11.87
CA TYR A 211 -23.88 11.93 -11.00
C TYR A 211 -23.35 11.74 -9.56
N ILE A 212 -22.04 11.68 -9.40
CA ILE A 212 -21.37 11.62 -8.09
C ILE A 212 -20.18 12.57 -8.05
N SER A 213 -19.79 13.00 -6.84
CA SER A 213 -18.57 13.76 -6.54
C SER A 213 -17.83 13.16 -5.34
N ILE A 214 -16.49 13.22 -5.35
CA ILE A 214 -15.62 12.81 -4.24
C ILE A 214 -15.34 14.01 -3.35
#